data_2a116733571cb6c3deaa33a207f2233d
#
_entry.id   2a116733571cb6c3deaa33a207f2233d
#
_cell.length_a   1.000
_cell.length_b   1.000
_cell.length_c   1.000
_cell.angle_alpha   90.00
_cell.angle_beta   90.00
_cell.angle_gamma   90.00
#
_symmetry.space_group_name_H-M   'P 1'
#
loop_
_entity.id
_entity.type
_entity.pdbx_description
1 polymer ?
#
loop_
_entity_poly.entity_id
_entity_poly.type
_entity_poly.pdbx_seq_one_letter_code
_entity_poly.pdbx_strand_id
1 'polypeptide(L)'
;DPAFGSVSHLDEAAMIAVFAERGGDPDRPGKEHPLDCLVWQAARPDEPTWDTPLGHGRPGWHIECAAIALDHLGMTIDVQGGGTDLVFPHHEMSASEAQVLRQAHPFARHYVHSAMVGWQGHKMSKSRGNLVFVSTLRHEGVDPAAIRLALLAHHYRTEWEWTDEGLVEATTRLAAWRAATSAAAGPDAAPTLHDVRRLLAEDLQTPAALAAVDAWAIAQQSGEGDD
;
A
#
# COMPACT_ATOMS: atom_id res chain seq x y z
N ASP A 1 5.45 -18.51 17.83
CA ASP A 1 4.87 -17.27 18.34
C ASP A 1 3.40 -17.49 18.71
N PRO A 2 2.98 -17.26 19.96
CA PRO A 2 1.58 -17.44 20.37
C PRO A 2 0.62 -16.42 19.76
N ALA A 3 1.12 -15.33 19.19
CA ALA A 3 0.34 -14.31 18.49
C ALA A 3 0.24 -14.54 16.98
N PHE A 4 0.83 -15.63 16.46
CA PHE A 4 0.77 -15.93 15.02
C PHE A 4 -0.68 -16.08 14.54
N GLY A 5 -1.00 -15.39 13.45
CA GLY A 5 -2.36 -15.25 12.92
C GLY A 5 -3.07 -13.96 13.34
N SER A 6 -2.50 -13.19 14.26
CA SER A 6 -3.12 -11.95 14.76
C SER A 6 -3.01 -10.77 13.80
N VAL A 7 -2.09 -10.80 12.85
CA VAL A 7 -1.92 -9.75 11.83
C VAL A 7 -2.84 -9.98 10.64
N SER A 8 -2.89 -11.22 10.16
CA SER A 8 -3.67 -11.59 8.98
C SER A 8 -5.14 -11.85 9.29
N HIS A 9 -5.46 -12.24 10.53
CA HIS A 9 -6.79 -12.70 10.95
C HIS A 9 -7.33 -13.89 10.12
N LEU A 10 -6.43 -14.66 9.51
CA LEU A 10 -6.75 -15.87 8.78
C LEU A 10 -6.71 -17.09 9.72
N ASP A 11 -7.57 -18.06 9.48
CA ASP A 11 -7.43 -19.36 10.09
C ASP A 11 -6.29 -20.16 9.42
N GLU A 12 -5.87 -21.25 10.06
CA GLU A 12 -4.73 -22.04 9.60
C GLU A 12 -4.93 -22.61 8.19
N ALA A 13 -6.12 -23.06 7.85
CA ALA A 13 -6.41 -23.63 6.53
C ALA A 13 -6.31 -22.55 5.43
N ALA A 14 -6.84 -21.38 5.70
CA ALA A 14 -6.72 -20.23 4.80
C ALA A 14 -5.25 -19.76 4.69
N MET A 15 -4.50 -19.73 5.79
CA MET A 15 -3.07 -19.41 5.78
C MET A 15 -2.28 -20.39 4.90
N ILE A 16 -2.51 -21.70 5.02
CA ILE A 16 -1.81 -22.72 4.23
C ILE A 16 -2.12 -22.53 2.72
N ALA A 17 -3.39 -22.33 2.37
CA ALA A 17 -3.79 -22.11 0.99
C ALA A 17 -3.12 -20.86 0.39
N VAL A 18 -3.21 -19.71 1.08
CA VAL A 18 -2.60 -18.45 0.64
C VAL A 18 -1.06 -18.54 0.61
N PHE A 19 -0.45 -19.30 1.54
CA PHE A 19 0.99 -19.50 1.58
C PHE A 19 1.51 -20.18 0.31
N ALA A 20 0.83 -21.24 -0.14
CA ALA A 20 1.16 -21.93 -1.39
C ALA A 20 1.05 -20.99 -2.62
N GLU A 21 -0.02 -20.19 -2.70
CA GLU A 21 -0.25 -19.24 -3.79
C GLU A 21 0.79 -18.11 -3.85
N ARG A 22 1.38 -17.73 -2.70
CA ARG A 22 2.28 -16.59 -2.56
C ARG A 22 3.77 -16.97 -2.42
N GLY A 23 4.12 -18.12 -2.94
CA GLY A 23 5.52 -18.56 -3.05
C GLY A 23 6.04 -19.29 -1.81
N GLY A 24 5.18 -19.62 -0.86
CA GLY A 24 5.46 -20.61 0.18
C GLY A 24 5.43 -22.02 -0.38
N ASP A 25 5.99 -22.95 0.37
CA ASP A 25 6.02 -24.37 0.00
C ASP A 25 5.57 -25.19 1.23
N PRO A 26 4.24 -25.31 1.46
CA PRO A 26 3.71 -26.01 2.63
C PRO A 26 4.07 -27.49 2.66
N ASP A 27 4.26 -28.10 1.48
CA ASP A 27 4.51 -29.53 1.35
C ASP A 27 6.01 -29.89 1.33
N ARG A 28 6.89 -28.91 1.50
CA ARG A 28 8.34 -29.10 1.42
C ARG A 28 8.81 -30.09 2.49
N PRO A 29 9.54 -31.16 2.09
CA PRO A 29 10.09 -32.13 3.05
C PRO A 29 11.03 -31.45 4.06
N GLY A 30 10.94 -31.87 5.33
CA GLY A 30 11.80 -31.38 6.41
C GLY A 30 11.23 -30.20 7.21
N LYS A 31 10.06 -29.70 6.86
CA LYS A 31 9.31 -28.76 7.72
C LYS A 31 8.68 -29.51 8.90
N GLU A 32 8.63 -28.87 10.05
CA GLU A 32 7.87 -29.34 11.21
C GLU A 32 6.38 -28.95 11.08
N HIS A 33 6.15 -27.79 10.48
CA HIS A 33 4.80 -27.28 10.22
C HIS A 33 4.68 -26.73 8.78
N PRO A 34 3.56 -26.89 8.08
CA PRO A 34 3.37 -26.39 6.72
C PRO A 34 3.67 -24.90 6.56
N LEU A 35 3.40 -24.10 7.60
CA LEU A 35 3.64 -22.66 7.63
C LEU A 35 5.06 -22.24 8.03
N ASP A 36 5.97 -23.18 8.27
CA ASP A 36 7.38 -22.82 8.52
C ASP A 36 7.93 -22.04 7.35
N CYS A 37 8.47 -20.87 7.64
CA CYS A 37 9.04 -19.97 6.63
C CYS A 37 10.56 -20.16 6.52
N LEU A 38 11.10 -19.69 5.40
CA LEU A 38 12.52 -19.76 5.12
C LEU A 38 13.24 -18.60 5.80
N VAL A 39 14.00 -18.88 6.85
CA VAL A 39 14.80 -17.89 7.57
C VAL A 39 16.16 -17.68 6.88
N TRP A 40 16.81 -18.77 6.44
CA TRP A 40 18.10 -18.75 5.75
C TRP A 40 18.10 -19.74 4.60
N GLN A 41 18.61 -19.33 3.43
CA GLN A 41 18.68 -20.19 2.25
C GLN A 41 20.10 -20.30 1.72
N ALA A 42 20.45 -21.48 1.19
CA ALA A 42 21.74 -21.71 0.56
C ALA A 42 21.98 -20.72 -0.59
N ALA A 43 23.25 -20.38 -0.77
CA ALA A 43 23.70 -19.52 -1.85
C ALA A 43 23.25 -20.03 -3.24
N ARG A 44 22.88 -19.09 -4.12
CA ARG A 44 22.64 -19.34 -5.53
C ARG A 44 23.62 -18.53 -6.36
N PRO A 45 23.93 -18.97 -7.60
CA PRO A 45 24.71 -18.17 -8.51
C PRO A 45 24.10 -16.77 -8.71
N ASP A 46 24.96 -15.77 -8.80
CA ASP A 46 24.57 -14.38 -9.11
C ASP A 46 23.72 -13.65 -8.06
N GLU A 47 23.58 -14.21 -6.84
CA GLU A 47 22.91 -13.54 -5.71
C GLU A 47 23.94 -13.08 -4.66
N PRO A 48 23.70 -11.96 -3.96
CA PRO A 48 24.49 -11.59 -2.78
C PRO A 48 24.39 -12.68 -1.70
N THR A 49 25.52 -13.02 -1.10
CA THR A 49 25.61 -14.10 -0.11
C THR A 49 26.57 -13.76 1.01
N TRP A 50 26.37 -14.38 2.16
CA TRP A 50 27.18 -14.20 3.36
C TRP A 50 27.53 -15.53 4.00
N ASP A 51 28.69 -15.57 4.66
CA ASP A 51 29.10 -16.69 5.50
C ASP A 51 28.54 -16.52 6.91
N THR A 52 27.82 -17.52 7.39
CA THR A 52 27.25 -17.55 8.73
C THR A 52 27.41 -18.94 9.36
N PRO A 53 27.14 -19.08 10.68
CA PRO A 53 27.08 -20.42 11.31
C PRO A 53 26.04 -21.35 10.69
N LEU A 54 25.05 -20.80 9.97
CA LEU A 54 24.03 -21.57 9.24
C LEU A 54 24.50 -22.00 7.84
N GLY A 55 25.73 -21.63 7.47
CA GLY A 55 26.34 -21.90 6.17
C GLY A 55 26.36 -20.68 5.26
N HIS A 56 26.95 -20.85 4.07
CA HIS A 56 27.02 -19.84 3.03
C HIS A 56 25.66 -19.68 2.35
N GLY A 57 25.10 -18.45 2.39
CA GLY A 57 23.75 -18.22 1.91
C GLY A 57 23.26 -16.80 2.10
N ARG A 58 21.96 -16.64 2.08
CA ARG A 58 21.27 -15.35 2.30
C ARG A 58 20.01 -15.50 3.15
N PRO A 59 19.53 -14.43 3.79
CA PRO A 59 18.28 -14.46 4.54
C PRO A 59 17.06 -14.74 3.65
N GLY A 60 16.03 -15.28 4.25
CA GLY A 60 14.69 -15.31 3.67
C GLY A 60 14.08 -13.90 3.64
N TRP A 61 13.10 -13.69 2.77
CA TRP A 61 12.50 -12.37 2.56
C TRP A 61 11.86 -11.78 3.82
N HIS A 62 11.19 -12.59 4.65
CA HIS A 62 10.48 -12.09 5.82
C HIS A 62 11.45 -11.63 6.90
N ILE A 63 12.45 -12.45 7.23
CA ILE A 63 13.46 -12.13 8.24
C ILE A 63 14.35 -10.95 7.83
N GLU A 64 14.62 -10.78 6.54
CA GLU A 64 15.35 -9.63 6.02
C GLU A 64 14.63 -8.33 6.38
N CYS A 65 13.34 -8.21 6.06
CA CYS A 65 12.55 -7.02 6.37
C CYS A 65 12.35 -6.82 7.88
N ALA A 66 12.15 -7.90 8.63
CA ALA A 66 12.06 -7.84 10.10
C ALA A 66 13.35 -7.30 10.71
N ALA A 67 14.51 -7.81 10.29
CA ALA A 67 15.82 -7.37 10.77
C ALA A 67 16.08 -5.90 10.45
N ILE A 68 15.81 -5.46 9.22
CA ILE A 68 15.97 -4.06 8.79
C ILE A 68 15.08 -3.13 9.65
N ALA A 69 13.80 -3.51 9.85
CA ALA A 69 12.88 -2.71 10.67
C ALA A 69 13.35 -2.62 12.13
N LEU A 70 13.80 -3.73 12.70
CA LEU A 70 14.30 -3.76 14.08
C LEU A 70 15.59 -2.95 14.27
N ASP A 71 16.48 -2.95 13.28
CA ASP A 71 17.74 -2.21 13.33
C ASP A 71 17.52 -0.70 13.24
N HIS A 72 16.64 -0.26 12.37
CA HIS A 72 16.43 1.16 12.11
C HIS A 72 15.34 1.82 12.97
N LEU A 73 14.30 1.08 13.35
CA LEU A 73 13.12 1.61 14.02
C LEU A 73 12.93 1.06 15.44
N GLY A 74 13.59 -0.05 15.75
CA GLY A 74 13.43 -0.72 17.03
C GLY A 74 12.09 -1.48 17.13
N MET A 75 11.72 -1.76 18.39
CA MET A 75 10.44 -2.40 18.74
C MET A 75 9.73 -1.47 19.73
N THR A 76 8.48 -1.09 19.57
CA THR A 76 7.46 -1.44 18.59
C THR A 76 7.36 -0.32 17.54
N ILE A 77 7.23 -0.63 16.26
CA ILE A 77 7.00 0.39 15.24
C ILE A 77 5.55 0.90 15.28
N ASP A 78 5.33 2.14 14.83
CA ASP A 78 3.98 2.72 14.89
C ASP A 78 3.06 2.16 13.81
N VAL A 79 3.53 2.08 12.55
CA VAL A 79 2.73 1.63 11.42
C VAL A 79 3.54 0.69 10.52
N GLN A 80 2.98 -0.47 10.22
CA GLN A 80 3.41 -1.37 9.17
C GLN A 80 2.45 -1.23 7.98
N GLY A 81 2.95 -0.74 6.85
CA GLY A 81 2.15 -0.51 5.64
C GLY A 81 2.55 -1.37 4.46
N GLY A 82 1.59 -1.68 3.57
CA GLY A 82 1.85 -2.43 2.34
C GLY A 82 0.61 -2.67 1.50
N GLY A 83 0.73 -3.45 0.44
CA GLY A 83 -0.42 -3.96 -0.30
C GLY A 83 -1.12 -5.10 0.46
N THR A 84 -2.37 -5.37 0.13
CA THR A 84 -3.15 -6.47 0.72
C THR A 84 -2.51 -7.84 0.49
N ASP A 85 -1.70 -7.99 -0.53
CA ASP A 85 -0.93 -9.20 -0.80
C ASP A 85 0.20 -9.45 0.22
N LEU A 86 0.63 -8.42 0.95
CA LEU A 86 1.64 -8.53 2.01
C LEU A 86 1.07 -8.87 3.39
N VAL A 87 -0.24 -8.77 3.60
CA VAL A 87 -0.87 -9.14 4.89
C VAL A 87 -0.38 -10.51 5.34
N PHE A 88 -0.48 -11.49 4.44
CA PHE A 88 0.04 -12.84 4.63
C PHE A 88 0.68 -13.35 3.32
N PRO A 89 1.85 -14.01 3.36
CA PRO A 89 2.58 -14.38 4.58
C PRO A 89 3.49 -13.29 5.13
N HIS A 90 3.84 -12.26 4.36
CA HIS A 90 4.99 -11.40 4.63
C HIS A 90 4.90 -10.63 5.96
N HIS A 91 3.82 -9.89 6.21
CA HIS A 91 3.68 -9.10 7.44
C HIS A 91 3.45 -9.98 8.67
N GLU A 92 2.69 -11.06 8.53
CA GLU A 92 2.50 -12.05 9.61
C GLU A 92 3.83 -12.70 10.01
N MET A 93 4.60 -13.21 9.03
CA MET A 93 5.88 -13.86 9.28
C MET A 93 6.91 -12.88 9.84
N SER A 94 7.04 -11.67 9.26
CA SER A 94 7.97 -10.66 9.76
C SER A 94 7.65 -10.23 11.18
N ALA A 95 6.36 -10.09 11.52
CA ALA A 95 5.94 -9.78 12.87
C ALA A 95 6.29 -10.91 13.85
N SER A 96 5.96 -12.14 13.49
CA SER A 96 6.26 -13.32 14.31
C SER A 96 7.77 -13.48 14.56
N GLU A 97 8.60 -13.37 13.53
CA GLU A 97 10.06 -13.47 13.63
C GLU A 97 10.63 -12.38 14.53
N ALA A 98 10.19 -11.12 14.36
CA ALA A 98 10.62 -10.00 15.19
C ALA A 98 10.20 -10.17 16.66
N GLN A 99 8.97 -10.61 16.91
CA GLN A 99 8.41 -10.82 18.25
C GLN A 99 9.12 -11.96 18.99
N VAL A 100 9.41 -13.05 18.31
CA VAL A 100 10.19 -14.17 18.88
C VAL A 100 11.61 -13.74 19.21
N LEU A 101 12.28 -13.02 18.28
CA LEU A 101 13.64 -12.54 18.48
C LEU A 101 13.77 -11.57 19.65
N ARG A 102 12.82 -10.66 19.80
CA ARG A 102 12.85 -9.62 20.85
C ARG A 102 12.12 -10.01 22.12
N GLN A 103 11.39 -11.11 22.12
CA GLN A 103 10.50 -11.53 23.23
C GLN A 103 9.57 -10.41 23.68
N ALA A 104 9.04 -9.66 22.72
CA ALA A 104 8.20 -8.47 22.92
C ALA A 104 7.09 -8.39 21.87
N HIS A 105 5.94 -7.84 22.25
CA HIS A 105 4.74 -7.66 21.45
C HIS A 105 4.16 -6.25 21.66
N PRO A 106 3.45 -5.69 20.67
CA PRO A 106 3.36 -6.12 19.26
C PRO A 106 4.58 -5.65 18.45
N PHE A 107 4.81 -6.23 17.27
CA PHE A 107 5.81 -5.72 16.33
C PHE A 107 5.42 -4.35 15.78
N ALA A 108 4.17 -4.18 15.34
CA ALA A 108 3.62 -2.90 14.94
C ALA A 108 2.30 -2.61 15.67
N ARG A 109 2.06 -1.31 15.97
CA ARG A 109 0.82 -0.86 16.62
C ARG A 109 -0.37 -0.90 15.68
N HIS A 110 -0.12 -0.56 14.40
CA HIS A 110 -1.13 -0.48 13.36
C HIS A 110 -0.63 -1.13 12.07
N TYR A 111 -1.53 -1.84 11.40
CA TYR A 111 -1.30 -2.40 10.07
C TYR A 111 -2.22 -1.71 9.08
N VAL A 112 -1.67 -1.15 8.00
CA VAL A 112 -2.43 -0.46 6.96
C VAL A 112 -2.11 -1.09 5.61
N HIS A 113 -3.14 -1.62 4.95
CA HIS A 113 -2.97 -2.28 3.67
C HIS A 113 -3.81 -1.61 2.59
N SER A 114 -3.16 -1.26 1.48
CA SER A 114 -3.85 -0.76 0.31
C SER A 114 -4.30 -1.92 -0.59
N ALA A 115 -5.48 -1.78 -1.16
CA ALA A 115 -5.95 -2.69 -2.20
C ALA A 115 -5.08 -2.60 -3.46
N MET A 116 -5.18 -3.61 -4.31
CA MET A 116 -4.35 -3.71 -5.51
C MET A 116 -4.93 -2.86 -6.65
N VAL A 117 -4.03 -2.31 -7.45
CA VAL A 117 -4.38 -1.60 -8.69
C VAL A 117 -4.13 -2.54 -9.86
N GLY A 118 -5.18 -2.75 -10.65
CA GLY A 118 -5.13 -3.52 -11.88
C GLY A 118 -4.81 -2.65 -13.10
N TRP A 119 -4.48 -3.29 -14.20
CA TRP A 119 -4.43 -2.71 -15.54
C TRP A 119 -4.73 -3.78 -16.57
N GLN A 120 -5.63 -3.48 -17.51
CA GLN A 120 -6.06 -4.38 -18.58
C GLN A 120 -6.60 -5.73 -18.05
N GLY A 121 -7.42 -5.70 -17.00
CA GLY A 121 -8.03 -6.88 -16.39
C GLY A 121 -7.09 -7.73 -15.54
N HIS A 122 -5.89 -7.25 -15.24
CA HIS A 122 -4.88 -7.98 -14.49
C HIS A 122 -4.20 -7.12 -13.42
N LYS A 123 -3.86 -7.74 -12.29
CA LYS A 123 -2.96 -7.14 -11.30
C LYS A 123 -1.67 -6.69 -11.98
N MET A 124 -1.23 -5.46 -11.73
CA MET A 124 0.08 -4.97 -12.16
C MET A 124 1.20 -5.79 -11.53
N SER A 125 2.13 -6.30 -12.33
CA SER A 125 3.30 -7.01 -11.83
C SER A 125 4.51 -6.87 -12.76
N LYS A 126 5.71 -6.89 -12.18
CA LYS A 126 6.97 -6.85 -12.96
C LYS A 126 7.10 -8.04 -13.91
N SER A 127 6.68 -9.23 -13.47
CA SER A 127 6.78 -10.46 -14.26
C SER A 127 5.88 -10.46 -15.50
N ARG A 128 4.78 -9.72 -15.47
CA ARG A 128 3.87 -9.54 -16.61
C ARG A 128 4.26 -8.37 -17.51
N GLY A 129 5.12 -7.48 -17.03
CA GLY A 129 5.49 -6.26 -17.77
C GLY A 129 4.36 -5.24 -17.92
N ASN A 130 3.26 -5.41 -17.18
CA ASN A 130 2.06 -4.56 -17.24
C ASN A 130 2.06 -3.49 -16.13
N LEU A 131 3.15 -2.75 -15.99
CA LEU A 131 3.25 -1.68 -15.00
C LEU A 131 3.01 -0.32 -15.63
N VAL A 132 2.21 0.52 -15.00
CA VAL A 132 2.12 1.95 -15.30
C VAL A 132 3.17 2.68 -14.45
N PHE A 133 4.18 3.23 -15.10
CA PHE A 133 5.26 3.93 -14.42
C PHE A 133 4.96 5.43 -14.33
N VAL A 134 4.99 5.98 -13.12
CA VAL A 134 4.87 7.43 -12.88
C VAL A 134 5.94 8.21 -13.65
N SER A 135 7.15 7.65 -13.78
CA SER A 135 8.24 8.25 -14.55
C SER A 135 7.87 8.39 -16.04
N THR A 136 7.22 7.40 -16.63
CA THR A 136 6.75 7.43 -18.02
C THR A 136 5.68 8.50 -18.19
N LEU A 137 4.65 8.52 -17.36
CA LEU A 137 3.60 9.55 -17.41
C LEU A 137 4.17 10.96 -17.29
N ARG A 138 5.13 11.17 -16.41
CA ARG A 138 5.82 12.49 -16.29
C ARG A 138 6.65 12.84 -17.51
N HIS A 139 7.30 11.87 -18.13
CA HIS A 139 8.07 12.09 -19.37
C HIS A 139 7.15 12.45 -20.54
N GLU A 140 5.95 11.90 -20.58
CA GLU A 140 4.88 12.22 -21.53
C GLU A 140 4.20 13.58 -21.26
N GLY A 141 4.62 14.28 -20.22
CA GLY A 141 4.13 15.61 -19.89
C GLY A 141 2.89 15.65 -18.99
N VAL A 142 2.49 14.51 -18.40
CA VAL A 142 1.37 14.47 -17.46
C VAL A 142 1.73 15.24 -16.19
N ASP A 143 0.84 16.14 -15.76
CA ASP A 143 1.02 16.90 -14.52
C ASP A 143 1.02 15.94 -13.31
N PRO A 144 2.05 15.98 -12.44
CA PRO A 144 2.10 15.11 -11.26
C PRO A 144 0.90 15.25 -10.32
N ALA A 145 0.26 16.42 -10.28
CA ALA A 145 -0.95 16.61 -9.49
C ALA A 145 -2.14 15.85 -10.07
N ALA A 146 -2.26 15.72 -11.40
CA ALA A 146 -3.28 14.91 -12.05
C ALA A 146 -3.09 13.42 -11.73
N ILE A 147 -1.85 12.91 -11.75
CA ILE A 147 -1.55 11.53 -11.35
C ILE A 147 -2.00 11.28 -9.91
N ARG A 148 -1.73 12.20 -8.99
CA ARG A 148 -2.18 12.10 -7.59
C ARG A 148 -3.71 12.11 -7.47
N LEU A 149 -4.40 12.95 -8.24
CA LEU A 149 -5.86 13.00 -8.24
C LEU A 149 -6.48 11.72 -8.80
N ALA A 150 -5.88 11.10 -9.82
CA ALA A 150 -6.30 9.81 -10.33
C ALA A 150 -6.22 8.71 -9.25
N LEU A 151 -5.14 8.67 -8.47
CA LEU A 151 -4.99 7.74 -7.35
C LEU A 151 -5.99 8.04 -6.22
N LEU A 152 -6.17 9.31 -5.84
CA LEU A 152 -7.04 9.72 -4.75
C LEU A 152 -8.54 9.63 -5.10
N ALA A 153 -8.89 9.47 -6.38
CA ALA A 153 -10.26 9.22 -6.81
C ALA A 153 -10.82 7.87 -6.34
N HIS A 154 -9.94 7.01 -5.84
CA HIS A 154 -10.28 5.68 -5.31
C HIS A 154 -9.93 5.59 -3.83
N HIS A 155 -10.78 4.92 -3.05
CA HIS A 155 -10.46 4.64 -1.65
C HIS A 155 -9.34 3.61 -1.58
N TYR A 156 -8.35 3.82 -0.72
CA TYR A 156 -7.14 2.98 -0.67
C TYR A 156 -7.41 1.49 -0.39
N ARG A 157 -8.54 1.14 0.24
CA ARG A 157 -8.95 -0.26 0.52
C ARG A 157 -9.80 -0.89 -0.58
N THR A 158 -10.10 -0.17 -1.67
CA THR A 158 -10.91 -0.68 -2.76
C THR A 158 -10.03 -1.04 -3.95
N GLU A 159 -10.16 -2.25 -4.48
CA GLU A 159 -9.51 -2.64 -5.72
C GLU A 159 -10.08 -1.84 -6.89
N TRP A 160 -9.21 -1.40 -7.78
CA TRP A 160 -9.59 -0.64 -8.96
C TRP A 160 -8.60 -0.87 -10.10
N GLU A 161 -8.98 -0.49 -11.31
CA GLU A 161 -8.13 -0.54 -12.48
C GLU A 161 -7.67 0.84 -12.92
N TRP A 162 -6.38 0.96 -13.19
CA TRP A 162 -5.86 2.12 -13.88
C TRP A 162 -6.40 2.16 -15.30
N THR A 163 -6.93 3.32 -15.73
CA THR A 163 -7.39 3.57 -17.10
C THR A 163 -6.91 4.93 -17.57
N ASP A 164 -6.77 5.08 -18.89
CA ASP A 164 -6.41 6.37 -19.50
C ASP A 164 -7.54 7.39 -19.32
N GLU A 165 -8.80 6.94 -19.32
CA GLU A 165 -9.98 7.75 -19.05
C GLU A 165 -9.92 8.35 -17.63
N GLY A 166 -9.57 7.56 -16.61
CA GLY A 166 -9.40 8.04 -15.24
C GLY A 166 -8.32 9.10 -15.11
N LEU A 167 -7.25 9.01 -15.89
CA LEU A 167 -6.23 10.05 -15.94
C LEU A 167 -6.74 11.33 -16.63
N VAL A 168 -7.54 11.20 -17.69
CA VAL A 168 -8.19 12.35 -18.37
C VAL A 168 -9.14 13.05 -17.42
N GLU A 169 -9.97 12.31 -16.69
CA GLU A 169 -10.87 12.85 -15.66
C GLU A 169 -10.11 13.62 -14.58
N ALA A 170 -9.03 13.02 -14.06
CA ALA A 170 -8.17 13.66 -13.05
C ALA A 170 -7.51 14.95 -13.58
N THR A 171 -7.10 14.97 -14.84
CA THR A 171 -6.53 16.15 -15.50
C THR A 171 -7.57 17.25 -15.65
N THR A 172 -8.80 16.90 -16.04
CA THR A 172 -9.94 17.82 -16.17
C THR A 172 -10.31 18.41 -14.79
N ARG A 173 -10.39 17.56 -13.75
CA ARG A 173 -10.62 18.02 -12.37
C ARG A 173 -9.55 19.01 -11.91
N LEU A 174 -8.27 18.73 -12.16
CA LEU A 174 -7.18 19.63 -11.81
C LEU A 174 -7.31 20.98 -12.49
N ALA A 175 -7.67 20.99 -13.79
CA ALA A 175 -7.88 22.23 -14.55
C ALA A 175 -9.05 23.04 -13.97
N ALA A 176 -10.16 22.38 -13.62
CA ALA A 176 -11.32 23.02 -13.00
C ALA A 176 -10.96 23.64 -11.64
N TRP A 177 -10.21 22.95 -10.80
CA TRP A 177 -9.76 23.47 -9.51
C TRP A 177 -8.82 24.67 -9.65
N ARG A 178 -7.89 24.62 -10.61
CA ARG A 178 -7.01 25.76 -10.91
C ARG A 178 -7.79 26.98 -11.42
N ALA A 179 -8.79 26.77 -12.25
CA ALA A 179 -9.65 27.84 -12.70
C ALA A 179 -10.44 28.48 -11.55
N ALA A 180 -11.01 27.64 -10.68
CA ALA A 180 -11.75 28.11 -9.50
C ALA A 180 -10.86 28.93 -8.55
N THR A 181 -9.63 28.50 -8.28
CA THR A 181 -8.70 29.24 -7.42
C THR A 181 -8.19 30.55 -8.03
N SER A 182 -8.38 30.75 -9.34
CA SER A 182 -7.98 31.97 -10.05
C SER A 182 -9.11 33.01 -10.12
N ALA A 183 -10.33 32.67 -9.67
CA ALA A 183 -11.46 33.61 -9.63
C ALA A 183 -11.23 34.69 -8.56
N ALA A 184 -11.66 35.92 -8.86
CA ALA A 184 -11.42 37.07 -7.99
C ALA A 184 -12.33 37.10 -6.74
N ALA A 185 -13.50 36.44 -6.80
CA ALA A 185 -14.48 36.32 -5.74
C ALA A 185 -15.22 34.97 -5.84
N GLY A 186 -15.86 34.54 -4.76
CA GLY A 186 -16.66 33.31 -4.69
C GLY A 186 -16.85 32.81 -3.27
N PRO A 187 -17.47 31.65 -3.07
CA PRO A 187 -17.81 31.13 -1.76
C PRO A 187 -16.60 30.91 -0.87
N ASP A 188 -16.80 31.11 0.45
CA ASP A 188 -15.78 30.84 1.44
C ASP A 188 -15.32 29.37 1.37
N ALA A 189 -14.03 29.16 1.32
CA ALA A 189 -13.43 27.82 1.29
C ALA A 189 -13.36 27.14 2.67
N ALA A 190 -13.61 27.86 3.78
CA ALA A 190 -13.47 27.32 5.12
C ALA A 190 -14.40 26.14 5.41
N PRO A 191 -15.68 26.11 5.01
CA PRO A 191 -16.56 24.94 5.16
C PRO A 191 -16.02 23.72 4.41
N THR A 192 -15.58 23.90 3.16
CA THR A 192 -14.98 22.82 2.34
C THR A 192 -13.71 22.28 2.97
N LEU A 193 -12.84 23.15 3.47
CA LEU A 193 -11.62 22.72 4.17
C LEU A 193 -11.95 21.90 5.45
N HIS A 194 -12.99 22.31 6.18
CA HIS A 194 -13.47 21.55 7.34
C HIS A 194 -13.92 20.13 6.92
N ASP A 195 -14.74 20.03 5.87
CA ASP A 195 -15.24 18.75 5.36
C ASP A 195 -14.11 17.87 4.84
N VAL A 196 -13.17 18.41 4.08
CA VAL A 196 -11.99 17.65 3.62
C VAL A 196 -11.22 17.07 4.81
N ARG A 197 -10.96 17.86 5.85
CA ARG A 197 -10.26 17.39 7.05
C ARG A 197 -11.03 16.29 7.77
N ARG A 198 -12.33 16.44 7.93
CA ARG A 198 -13.22 15.44 8.54
C ARG A 198 -13.19 14.14 7.75
N LEU A 199 -13.35 14.21 6.42
CA LEU A 199 -13.37 13.05 5.53
C LEU A 199 -12.01 12.32 5.51
N LEU A 200 -10.90 13.06 5.53
CA LEU A 200 -9.58 12.44 5.62
C LEU A 200 -9.31 11.81 6.99
N ALA A 201 -9.89 12.35 8.06
CA ALA A 201 -9.80 11.74 9.39
C ALA A 201 -10.69 10.49 9.53
N GLU A 202 -11.69 10.33 8.67
CA GLU A 202 -12.58 9.16 8.61
C GLU A 202 -12.04 8.14 7.59
N ASP A 203 -11.01 7.42 7.98
CA ASP A 203 -10.40 6.35 7.20
C ASP A 203 -10.00 6.78 5.77
N LEU A 204 -9.43 7.99 5.63
CA LEU A 204 -8.93 8.52 4.36
C LEU A 204 -9.99 8.47 3.24
N GLN A 205 -11.22 8.96 3.48
CA GLN A 205 -12.30 9.05 2.49
C GLN A 205 -11.95 10.03 1.36
N THR A 206 -10.88 9.72 0.61
CA THR A 206 -10.36 10.60 -0.44
C THR A 206 -11.35 10.84 -1.58
N PRO A 207 -12.16 9.85 -2.06
CA PRO A 207 -13.15 10.14 -3.10
C PRO A 207 -14.18 11.19 -2.66
N ALA A 208 -14.66 11.10 -1.42
CA ALA A 208 -15.61 12.08 -0.87
C ALA A 208 -14.94 13.43 -0.63
N ALA A 209 -13.67 13.46 -0.21
CA ALA A 209 -12.91 14.70 -0.05
C ALA A 209 -12.70 15.41 -1.40
N LEU A 210 -12.40 14.68 -2.47
CA LEU A 210 -12.32 15.24 -3.82
C LEU A 210 -13.67 15.81 -4.28
N ALA A 211 -14.77 15.09 -4.03
CA ALA A 211 -16.13 15.54 -4.37
C ALA A 211 -16.51 16.84 -3.63
N ALA A 212 -16.09 17.02 -2.37
CA ALA A 212 -16.31 18.27 -1.64
C ALA A 212 -15.55 19.45 -2.29
N VAL A 213 -14.33 19.23 -2.77
CA VAL A 213 -13.57 20.26 -3.51
C VAL A 213 -14.17 20.53 -4.88
N ASP A 214 -14.66 19.49 -5.58
CA ASP A 214 -15.36 19.65 -6.87
C ASP A 214 -16.60 20.53 -6.71
N ALA A 215 -17.41 20.29 -5.69
CA ALA A 215 -18.61 21.10 -5.40
C ALA A 215 -18.26 22.59 -5.14
N TRP A 216 -17.23 22.84 -4.33
CA TRP A 216 -16.73 24.19 -4.11
C TRP A 216 -16.22 24.83 -5.41
N ALA A 217 -15.48 24.12 -6.24
CA ALA A 217 -14.95 24.65 -7.48
C ALA A 217 -16.05 24.97 -8.49
N ILE A 218 -17.14 24.21 -8.53
CA ILE A 218 -18.32 24.49 -9.34
C ILE A 218 -19.02 25.77 -8.85
N ALA A 219 -19.28 25.87 -7.55
CA ALA A 219 -19.89 27.06 -6.96
C ALA A 219 -19.07 28.33 -7.19
N GLN A 220 -17.73 28.21 -7.11
CA GLN A 220 -16.80 29.29 -7.41
C GLN A 220 -16.91 29.79 -8.85
N GLN A 221 -17.17 28.89 -9.81
CA GLN A 221 -17.29 29.23 -11.23
C GLN A 221 -18.70 29.75 -11.58
N SER A 222 -19.73 29.37 -10.84
CA SER A 222 -21.11 29.84 -11.05
C SER A 222 -21.40 31.21 -10.45
N GLY A 223 -20.47 31.77 -9.67
CA GLY A 223 -20.67 33.06 -8.97
C GLY A 223 -21.64 32.97 -7.80
N GLU A 224 -21.95 31.78 -7.28
CA GLU A 224 -22.76 31.57 -6.08
C GLU A 224 -21.98 32.05 -4.86
N GLY A 225 -22.37 33.19 -4.30
CA GLY A 225 -21.78 33.75 -3.08
C GLY A 225 -21.45 35.25 -3.12
N ASP A 226 -21.84 35.93 -4.16
CA ASP A 226 -21.69 37.40 -4.30
C ASP A 226 -22.86 38.22 -3.70
N ASP A 227 -23.68 37.63 -2.79
CA ASP A 227 -24.78 38.33 -2.07
C ASP A 227 -24.41 38.66 -0.63
#